data_6398bee7e4e1887d258553ad443ab1d3
#
_entry.id   6398bee7e4e1887d258553ad443ab1d3
#
_cell.length_a   1.000
_cell.length_b   1.000
_cell.length_c   1.000
_cell.angle_alpha   90.00
_cell.angle_beta   90.00
_cell.angle_gamma   90.00
#
_symmetry.space_group_name_H-M   'P 1'
#
loop_
_entity.id
_entity.type
_entity.pdbx_description
1 polymer ?
#
loop_
_entity_poly.entity_id
_entity_poly.type
_entity_poly.pdbx_seq_one_letter_code
_entity_poly.pdbx_strand_id
1 'polypeptide(L)'
;MKKQRNLLLSVFLGINALSWAQPAQRTFLPPTMGWSSWNTFALDISEKIIENQADAMVNQGLKAAGYEYINIDDGFWNGRGKDGQLIINRERFPNGMRVVADYIHKLGLKAGMYSDAGDDVCGSRSSTVAYGIGVGLAGYEEQDIKTYLQDWDYDFIKVDYCGGMRMGLDEREQYTKISNIIKEIEKKTGRRLVYNICRWAYPGTWVSDIADSWRTTTDIYDGWPSVKGIVEENLYLQAYTGGGHYNDMDMLEIGRSMNPDEERTHMAYWCIASSPLLIGCDMTKLRPSSLELLKNKDLIAMNQDVLGIGAPVVQREGDVYVVAKDMEQLHGAKRAVVVMNLSDTVQTIRVDLARLELSGKIQVHDCFTGCNQVVKPAKKGMQQVFDVTIPAHGSQAYFMTGTRIAKTRYEAEESWMHNYQEIKNAPTANYAQSTEASGGAYVYNVGGNARNYMEWRNVWADHDGNYIMTIRYASKDKREADICVNSVMMSNVAMPKGTSWDKDFRTIDVPVTLKRGYNTISIGQDYGFAPNIDCMDLHE
;
A
#
# COMPACT_ATOMS: atom_id res chain seq x y z
N MET A 1 -53.90 -61.21 30.14
CA MET A 1 -52.54 -60.66 30.15
C MET A 1 -52.04 -60.61 28.70
N LYS A 2 -52.14 -59.45 28.06
CA LYS A 2 -51.60 -59.21 26.74
C LYS A 2 -50.67 -57.96 26.80
N LYS A 3 -49.39 -58.17 26.53
CA LYS A 3 -48.36 -57.10 26.40
C LYS A 3 -48.52 -56.43 25.06
N GLN A 4 -48.79 -55.10 25.06
CA GLN A 4 -48.68 -54.26 23.90
C GLN A 4 -47.22 -53.76 23.76
N ARG A 5 -46.62 -54.00 22.59
CA ARG A 5 -45.34 -53.47 22.17
C ARG A 5 -45.60 -52.14 21.42
N ASN A 6 -45.16 -51.03 21.95
CA ASN A 6 -45.10 -49.75 21.23
C ASN A 6 -43.89 -49.75 20.31
N LEU A 7 -44.14 -49.56 19.02
CA LEU A 7 -43.14 -49.39 17.98
C LEU A 7 -42.90 -47.87 17.83
N LEU A 8 -41.75 -47.38 18.25
CA LEU A 8 -41.30 -46.01 17.99
C LEU A 8 -40.67 -45.94 16.59
N LEU A 9 -41.33 -45.20 15.71
CA LEU A 9 -40.84 -44.90 14.38
C LEU A 9 -39.94 -43.66 14.47
N SER A 10 -38.60 -43.84 14.34
CA SER A 10 -37.64 -42.73 14.28
C SER A 10 -37.54 -42.24 12.84
N VAL A 11 -38.08 -41.05 12.57
CA VAL A 11 -37.90 -40.37 11.31
C VAL A 11 -36.56 -39.65 11.36
N PHE A 12 -35.56 -40.14 10.60
CA PHE A 12 -34.31 -39.43 10.32
C PHE A 12 -34.57 -38.37 9.27
N LEU A 13 -34.67 -37.11 9.66
CA LEU A 13 -34.55 -35.96 8.75
C LEU A 13 -33.08 -35.77 8.40
N GLY A 14 -32.68 -36.19 7.22
CA GLY A 14 -31.38 -35.91 6.67
C GLY A 14 -31.27 -34.40 6.33
N ILE A 15 -30.58 -33.66 7.17
CA ILE A 15 -30.17 -32.29 6.85
C ILE A 15 -28.99 -32.40 5.89
N ASN A 16 -29.24 -32.21 4.59
CA ASN A 16 -28.18 -31.95 3.63
C ASN A 16 -27.57 -30.59 3.95
N ALA A 17 -26.47 -30.58 4.72
CA ALA A 17 -25.59 -29.43 4.85
C ALA A 17 -24.92 -29.21 3.48
N LEU A 18 -25.46 -28.29 2.70
CA LEU A 18 -24.73 -27.67 1.60
C LEU A 18 -23.52 -26.99 2.23
N SER A 19 -22.38 -27.66 2.18
CA SER A 19 -21.09 -27.03 2.46
C SER A 19 -20.85 -26.01 1.35
N TRP A 20 -21.09 -24.76 1.65
CA TRP A 20 -20.55 -23.66 0.86
C TRP A 20 -19.03 -23.78 0.98
N ALA A 21 -18.38 -24.24 -0.10
CA ALA A 21 -16.93 -24.15 -0.20
C ALA A 21 -16.59 -22.67 -0.04
N GLN A 22 -15.95 -22.31 1.07
CA GLN A 22 -15.35 -20.99 1.19
C GLN A 22 -14.38 -20.86 0.00
N PRO A 23 -14.37 -19.73 -0.73
CA PRO A 23 -13.36 -19.50 -1.74
C PRO A 23 -12.00 -19.71 -1.08
N ALA A 24 -11.13 -20.45 -1.74
CA ALA A 24 -9.79 -20.71 -1.25
C ALA A 24 -9.17 -19.35 -0.90
N GLN A 25 -8.85 -19.15 0.39
CA GLN A 25 -8.29 -17.90 0.87
C GLN A 25 -6.97 -17.69 0.13
N ARG A 26 -6.88 -16.61 -0.65
CA ARG A 26 -5.69 -16.29 -1.45
C ARG A 26 -4.49 -16.25 -0.50
N THR A 27 -3.43 -17.00 -0.80
CA THR A 27 -2.24 -17.07 0.05
C THR A 27 -1.67 -15.66 0.20
N PHE A 28 -1.43 -15.22 1.45
CA PHE A 28 -0.77 -13.95 1.74
C PHE A 28 0.57 -13.89 0.99
N LEU A 29 0.78 -12.82 0.24
CA LEU A 29 2.07 -12.49 -0.38
C LEU A 29 2.62 -11.24 0.29
N PRO A 30 3.92 -11.21 0.63
CA PRO A 30 4.58 -9.96 0.99
C PRO A 30 4.68 -9.03 -0.22
N PRO A 31 5.03 -7.74 -0.03
CA PRO A 31 5.29 -6.83 -1.14
C PRO A 31 6.33 -7.41 -2.11
N THR A 32 6.10 -7.23 -3.41
CA THR A 32 7.00 -7.75 -4.45
C THR A 32 8.39 -7.10 -4.32
N MET A 33 9.45 -7.92 -4.36
CA MET A 33 10.84 -7.48 -4.43
C MET A 33 11.47 -7.92 -5.75
N GLY A 34 12.06 -7.01 -6.49
CA GLY A 34 12.65 -7.34 -7.79
C GLY A 34 13.33 -6.16 -8.46
N TRP A 35 13.41 -6.25 -9.77
CA TRP A 35 13.93 -5.23 -10.68
C TRP A 35 12.96 -5.02 -11.83
N SER A 36 12.88 -3.80 -12.36
CA SER A 36 12.07 -3.48 -13.54
C SER A 36 12.88 -2.66 -14.54
N SER A 37 12.67 -2.90 -15.84
CA SER A 37 13.55 -2.39 -16.88
C SER A 37 13.34 -0.91 -17.24
N TRP A 38 12.16 -0.33 -16.93
CA TRP A 38 11.71 0.92 -17.53
C TRP A 38 12.62 2.13 -17.24
N ASN A 39 12.91 2.41 -15.95
CA ASN A 39 13.54 3.68 -15.56
C ASN A 39 14.97 3.87 -16.08
N THR A 40 15.68 2.79 -16.35
CA THR A 40 17.04 2.86 -16.91
C THR A 40 17.07 2.62 -18.40
N PHE A 41 16.29 1.69 -18.92
CA PHE A 41 16.40 1.24 -20.31
C PHE A 41 15.26 1.71 -21.20
N ALA A 42 14.14 2.16 -20.63
CA ALA A 42 12.93 2.54 -21.38
C ALA A 42 12.60 1.47 -22.45
N LEU A 43 12.42 1.90 -23.70
CA LEU A 43 12.18 0.99 -24.83
C LEU A 43 13.44 0.28 -25.34
N ASP A 44 14.64 0.66 -24.86
CA ASP A 44 15.91 0.09 -25.37
C ASP A 44 16.33 -1.13 -24.55
N ILE A 45 15.49 -2.16 -24.58
CA ILE A 45 15.70 -3.46 -23.93
C ILE A 45 15.99 -4.55 -24.93
N SER A 46 16.67 -5.61 -24.48
CA SER A 46 16.95 -6.80 -25.28
C SER A 46 17.10 -8.01 -24.38
N GLU A 47 16.99 -9.22 -24.95
CA GLU A 47 17.26 -10.49 -24.28
C GLU A 47 18.57 -10.42 -23.49
N LYS A 48 19.65 -9.89 -24.10
CA LYS A 48 20.96 -9.78 -23.43
C LYS A 48 20.97 -8.82 -22.25
N ILE A 49 20.26 -7.70 -22.32
CA ILE A 49 20.14 -6.77 -21.19
C ILE A 49 19.42 -7.46 -20.04
N ILE A 50 18.29 -8.12 -20.30
CA ILE A 50 17.51 -8.81 -19.28
C ILE A 50 18.33 -9.92 -18.60
N GLU A 51 19.03 -10.77 -19.38
CA GLU A 51 19.93 -11.79 -18.85
C GLU A 51 21.02 -11.18 -17.94
N ASN A 52 21.67 -10.09 -18.38
CA ASN A 52 22.70 -9.43 -17.59
C ASN A 52 22.16 -8.87 -16.27
N GLN A 53 20.92 -8.33 -16.24
CA GLN A 53 20.29 -7.88 -15.01
C GLN A 53 19.92 -9.06 -14.08
N ALA A 54 19.41 -10.16 -14.63
CA ALA A 54 19.14 -11.37 -13.87
C ALA A 54 20.44 -11.96 -13.24
N ASP A 55 21.52 -12.01 -14.02
CA ASP A 55 22.83 -12.42 -13.51
C ASP A 55 23.35 -11.49 -12.42
N ALA A 56 23.22 -10.18 -12.61
CA ALA A 56 23.63 -9.18 -11.61
C ALA A 56 22.85 -9.33 -10.30
N MET A 57 21.55 -9.59 -10.34
CA MET A 57 20.72 -9.84 -9.16
C MET A 57 21.26 -11.01 -8.33
N VAL A 58 21.68 -12.09 -8.98
CA VAL A 58 22.26 -13.26 -8.32
C VAL A 58 23.68 -12.97 -7.82
N ASN A 59 24.55 -12.48 -8.70
CA ASN A 59 25.98 -12.35 -8.44
C ASN A 59 26.31 -11.28 -7.38
N GLN A 60 25.48 -10.23 -7.26
CA GLN A 60 25.65 -9.18 -6.25
C GLN A 60 24.95 -9.50 -4.91
N GLY A 61 24.30 -10.66 -4.81
CA GLY A 61 23.66 -11.12 -3.58
C GLY A 61 22.29 -10.50 -3.32
N LEU A 62 21.68 -9.79 -4.28
CA LEU A 62 20.34 -9.23 -4.16
C LEU A 62 19.29 -10.35 -4.06
N LYS A 63 19.42 -11.43 -4.83
CA LYS A 63 18.57 -12.62 -4.68
C LYS A 63 18.63 -13.19 -3.26
N ALA A 64 19.83 -13.29 -2.66
CA ALA A 64 19.99 -13.78 -1.30
C ALA A 64 19.36 -12.82 -0.26
N ALA A 65 19.22 -11.54 -0.58
CA ALA A 65 18.55 -10.54 0.24
C ALA A 65 17.00 -10.55 0.08
N GLY A 66 16.44 -11.31 -0.89
CA GLY A 66 15.00 -11.47 -1.08
C GLY A 66 14.45 -10.92 -2.40
N TYR A 67 15.25 -10.28 -3.25
CA TYR A 67 14.81 -9.84 -4.57
C TYR A 67 14.70 -11.04 -5.52
N GLU A 68 13.50 -11.29 -6.04
CA GLU A 68 13.25 -12.50 -6.82
C GLU A 68 12.61 -12.26 -8.20
N TYR A 69 12.10 -11.05 -8.48
CA TYR A 69 11.43 -10.76 -9.75
C TYR A 69 12.36 -9.99 -10.71
N ILE A 70 12.36 -10.39 -11.98
CA ILE A 70 12.93 -9.66 -13.11
C ILE A 70 11.77 -9.27 -14.02
N ASN A 71 11.35 -8.01 -13.96
CA ASN A 71 10.20 -7.50 -14.69
C ASN A 71 10.65 -6.78 -15.96
N ILE A 72 10.16 -7.28 -17.09
CA ILE A 72 10.35 -6.69 -18.42
C ILE A 72 9.20 -5.72 -18.64
N ASP A 73 9.50 -4.42 -18.74
CA ASP A 73 8.55 -3.37 -19.09
C ASP A 73 8.38 -3.26 -20.61
N ASP A 74 7.88 -2.16 -21.15
CA ASP A 74 7.63 -1.92 -22.57
C ASP A 74 8.91 -2.06 -23.44
N GLY A 75 8.75 -2.34 -24.74
CA GLY A 75 9.85 -2.32 -25.72
C GLY A 75 10.18 -3.66 -26.42
N PHE A 76 9.48 -4.74 -26.11
CA PHE A 76 9.75 -6.07 -26.73
C PHE A 76 8.86 -6.41 -27.93
N TRP A 77 7.93 -5.58 -28.28
CA TRP A 77 6.95 -5.75 -29.36
C TRP A 77 7.47 -5.40 -30.75
N ASN A 78 6.79 -5.94 -31.75
CA ASN A 78 6.85 -5.50 -33.15
C ASN A 78 5.45 -5.55 -33.81
N GLY A 79 4.44 -5.06 -33.09
CA GLY A 79 3.07 -5.03 -33.54
C GLY A 79 2.31 -6.35 -33.36
N ARG A 80 1.21 -6.49 -34.10
CA ARG A 80 0.30 -7.65 -34.05
C ARG A 80 0.04 -8.18 -35.46
N GLY A 81 0.00 -9.52 -35.60
CA GLY A 81 -0.28 -10.20 -36.86
C GLY A 81 -1.75 -10.09 -37.28
N LYS A 82 -2.04 -10.46 -38.53
CA LYS A 82 -3.43 -10.50 -39.07
C LYS A 82 -4.31 -11.54 -38.36
N ASP A 83 -3.69 -12.52 -37.74
CA ASP A 83 -4.31 -13.57 -36.92
C ASP A 83 -4.57 -13.13 -35.47
N GLY A 84 -4.24 -11.88 -35.14
CA GLY A 84 -4.36 -11.32 -33.80
C GLY A 84 -3.21 -11.66 -32.85
N GLN A 85 -2.21 -12.45 -33.26
CA GLN A 85 -1.09 -12.79 -32.41
C GLN A 85 -0.09 -11.66 -32.29
N LEU A 86 0.52 -11.52 -31.10
CA LEU A 86 1.61 -10.58 -30.86
C LEU A 86 2.86 -10.96 -31.64
N ILE A 87 3.49 -9.98 -32.24
CA ILE A 87 4.78 -10.13 -32.91
C ILE A 87 5.87 -9.58 -31.99
N ILE A 88 6.85 -10.42 -31.68
CA ILE A 88 8.00 -10.03 -30.86
C ILE A 88 9.11 -9.46 -31.73
N ASN A 89 9.79 -8.45 -31.23
CA ASN A 89 10.95 -7.86 -31.87
C ASN A 89 12.13 -8.86 -31.86
N ARG A 90 12.32 -9.56 -33.00
CA ARG A 90 13.34 -10.63 -33.14
C ARG A 90 14.77 -10.11 -33.24
N GLU A 91 14.98 -8.83 -33.48
CA GLU A 91 16.33 -8.23 -33.41
C GLU A 91 16.78 -8.09 -31.96
N ARG A 92 15.85 -7.78 -31.05
CA ARG A 92 16.11 -7.61 -29.62
C ARG A 92 15.95 -8.90 -28.81
N PHE A 93 14.97 -9.72 -29.17
CA PHE A 93 14.64 -10.98 -28.54
C PHE A 93 14.65 -12.13 -29.56
N PRO A 94 15.83 -12.53 -30.06
CA PRO A 94 15.96 -13.49 -31.16
C PRO A 94 15.34 -14.85 -30.82
N ASN A 95 15.44 -15.28 -29.56
CA ASN A 95 14.94 -16.57 -29.10
C ASN A 95 13.49 -16.51 -28.57
N GLY A 96 12.93 -15.30 -28.40
CA GLY A 96 11.55 -15.07 -27.94
C GLY A 96 11.40 -15.05 -26.44
N MET A 97 10.22 -14.61 -25.98
CA MET A 97 9.98 -14.27 -24.57
C MET A 97 9.97 -15.49 -23.65
N ARG A 98 9.54 -16.67 -24.14
CA ARG A 98 9.60 -17.90 -23.35
C ARG A 98 11.03 -18.28 -22.95
N VAL A 99 11.99 -18.15 -23.84
CA VAL A 99 13.40 -18.47 -23.56
C VAL A 99 13.98 -17.51 -22.52
N VAL A 100 13.56 -16.24 -22.52
CA VAL A 100 13.95 -15.26 -21.50
C VAL A 100 13.38 -15.66 -20.12
N ALA A 101 12.12 -16.07 -20.06
CA ALA A 101 11.52 -16.56 -18.82
C ALA A 101 12.23 -17.82 -18.31
N ASP A 102 12.51 -18.78 -19.19
CA ASP A 102 13.25 -20.02 -18.84
C ASP A 102 14.65 -19.70 -18.29
N TYR A 103 15.34 -18.68 -18.85
CA TYR A 103 16.63 -18.22 -18.33
C TYR A 103 16.51 -17.67 -16.91
N ILE A 104 15.53 -16.77 -16.67
CA ILE A 104 15.26 -16.19 -15.36
C ILE A 104 14.93 -17.29 -14.34
N HIS A 105 14.05 -18.22 -14.71
CA HIS A 105 13.66 -19.36 -13.86
C HIS A 105 14.85 -20.30 -13.55
N LYS A 106 15.76 -20.52 -14.50
CA LYS A 106 16.97 -21.32 -14.28
C LYS A 106 17.87 -20.73 -13.19
N LEU A 107 17.86 -19.40 -13.03
CA LEU A 107 18.56 -18.72 -11.94
C LEU A 107 17.78 -18.79 -10.61
N GLY A 108 16.59 -19.41 -10.60
CA GLY A 108 15.68 -19.49 -9.46
C GLY A 108 15.06 -18.14 -9.12
N LEU A 109 14.87 -17.28 -10.12
CA LEU A 109 14.16 -16.03 -10.09
C LEU A 109 12.78 -16.19 -10.72
N LYS A 110 11.93 -15.16 -10.65
CA LYS A 110 10.60 -15.09 -11.26
C LYS A 110 10.59 -14.04 -12.37
N ALA A 111 9.87 -14.32 -13.45
CA ALA A 111 9.79 -13.45 -14.60
C ALA A 111 8.52 -12.59 -14.58
N GLY A 112 8.65 -11.29 -14.80
CA GLY A 112 7.53 -10.36 -14.91
C GLY A 112 7.39 -9.76 -16.31
N MET A 113 6.16 -9.39 -16.65
CA MET A 113 5.75 -8.92 -17.96
C MET A 113 4.96 -7.61 -17.83
N TYR A 114 4.84 -6.87 -18.92
CA TYR A 114 4.14 -5.61 -19.03
C TYR A 114 3.09 -5.65 -20.14
N SER A 115 1.99 -4.92 -19.97
CA SER A 115 1.04 -4.58 -21.02
C SER A 115 0.23 -3.32 -20.67
N ASP A 116 -0.76 -2.97 -21.48
CA ASP A 116 -1.71 -1.87 -21.26
C ASP A 116 -3.15 -2.40 -21.38
N ALA A 117 -4.04 -1.84 -20.58
CA ALA A 117 -5.46 -2.23 -20.57
C ALA A 117 -6.24 -1.81 -21.84
N GLY A 118 -5.69 -0.88 -22.64
CA GLY A 118 -6.25 -0.41 -23.90
C GLY A 118 -5.72 -1.15 -25.12
N ASP A 119 -5.73 -0.48 -26.26
CA ASP A 119 -5.31 -1.00 -27.57
C ASP A 119 -3.82 -0.79 -27.87
N ASP A 120 -3.18 0.25 -27.29
CA ASP A 120 -1.75 0.56 -27.45
C ASP A 120 -1.07 0.61 -26.08
N VAL A 121 0.24 0.36 -26.04
CA VAL A 121 1.06 0.55 -24.83
C VAL A 121 1.61 1.98 -24.73
N CYS A 122 2.05 2.38 -23.53
CA CYS A 122 2.44 3.77 -23.24
C CYS A 122 3.62 4.24 -24.08
N GLY A 123 4.67 3.44 -24.20
CA GLY A 123 5.89 3.79 -24.94
C GLY A 123 5.69 3.99 -26.44
N SER A 124 4.68 3.36 -27.06
CA SER A 124 4.39 3.50 -28.49
C SER A 124 3.97 4.91 -28.89
N ARG A 125 3.48 5.70 -27.94
CA ARG A 125 3.02 7.08 -28.20
C ARG A 125 4.01 8.14 -27.79
N SER A 126 4.90 7.85 -26.85
CA SER A 126 5.94 8.77 -26.39
C SER A 126 7.21 8.74 -27.25
N SER A 127 7.36 7.72 -28.12
CA SER A 127 8.53 7.53 -28.97
C SER A 127 8.22 7.63 -30.46
N THR A 128 9.23 7.86 -31.27
CA THR A 128 9.16 7.77 -32.75
C THR A 128 9.04 6.32 -33.26
N VAL A 129 8.96 5.34 -32.35
CA VAL A 129 8.99 3.91 -32.64
C VAL A 129 7.59 3.32 -32.44
N ALA A 130 6.91 3.02 -33.54
CA ALA A 130 5.52 2.57 -33.57
C ALA A 130 5.31 1.07 -33.21
N TYR A 131 6.28 0.40 -32.57
CA TYR A 131 6.24 -1.05 -32.33
C TYR A 131 5.15 -1.50 -31.35
N GLY A 132 4.73 -0.62 -30.43
CA GLY A 132 3.71 -0.91 -29.43
C GLY A 132 2.28 -0.49 -29.85
N ILE A 133 2.05 -0.10 -31.11
CA ILE A 133 0.71 0.21 -31.62
C ILE A 133 -0.06 -1.10 -31.84
N GLY A 134 -1.30 -1.17 -31.29
CA GLY A 134 -2.18 -2.32 -31.42
C GLY A 134 -1.75 -3.56 -30.61
N VAL A 135 -0.82 -3.43 -29.65
CA VAL A 135 -0.33 -4.55 -28.82
C VAL A 135 -0.91 -4.57 -27.41
N GLY A 136 -1.74 -3.56 -27.06
CA GLY A 136 -2.45 -3.56 -25.79
C GLY A 136 -3.52 -4.66 -25.71
N LEU A 137 -4.06 -4.85 -24.52
CA LEU A 137 -4.94 -5.99 -24.22
C LEU A 137 -6.36 -5.87 -24.76
N ALA A 138 -6.87 -4.63 -25.02
CA ALA A 138 -8.26 -4.40 -25.39
C ALA A 138 -8.69 -5.20 -26.63
N GLY A 139 -9.65 -6.10 -26.43
CA GLY A 139 -10.16 -7.01 -27.45
C GLY A 139 -9.37 -8.32 -27.60
N TYR A 140 -8.22 -8.45 -26.91
CA TYR A 140 -7.35 -9.64 -26.91
C TYR A 140 -7.01 -10.13 -25.51
N GLU A 141 -7.70 -9.66 -24.47
CA GLU A 141 -7.31 -9.87 -23.07
C GLU A 141 -7.10 -11.35 -22.73
N GLU A 142 -8.02 -12.21 -23.12
CA GLU A 142 -7.92 -13.66 -22.83
C GLU A 142 -6.76 -14.31 -23.57
N GLN A 143 -6.58 -13.97 -24.86
CA GLN A 143 -5.51 -14.52 -25.69
C GLN A 143 -4.14 -14.10 -25.16
N ASP A 144 -3.94 -12.79 -24.96
CA ASP A 144 -2.62 -12.26 -24.65
C ASP A 144 -2.19 -12.59 -23.22
N ILE A 145 -3.11 -12.50 -22.23
CA ILE A 145 -2.80 -12.86 -20.85
C ILE A 145 -2.46 -14.36 -20.74
N LYS A 146 -3.15 -15.24 -21.50
CA LYS A 146 -2.76 -16.66 -21.57
C LYS A 146 -1.39 -16.83 -22.21
N THR A 147 -1.11 -16.10 -23.28
CA THR A 147 0.22 -16.11 -23.92
C THR A 147 1.32 -15.71 -22.92
N TYR A 148 1.13 -14.63 -22.16
CA TYR A 148 2.12 -14.17 -21.19
C TYR A 148 2.30 -15.13 -20.02
N LEU A 149 1.22 -15.44 -19.33
CA LEU A 149 1.27 -16.10 -18.03
C LEU A 149 1.25 -17.63 -18.11
N GLN A 150 0.73 -18.20 -19.20
CA GLN A 150 0.67 -19.65 -19.37
C GLN A 150 1.68 -20.15 -20.41
N ASP A 151 1.70 -19.59 -21.64
CA ASP A 151 2.52 -20.10 -22.74
C ASP A 151 3.99 -19.66 -22.62
N TRP A 152 4.22 -18.39 -22.22
CA TRP A 152 5.56 -17.84 -21.95
C TRP A 152 6.01 -18.03 -20.50
N ASP A 153 5.10 -18.45 -19.60
CA ASP A 153 5.38 -18.85 -18.23
C ASP A 153 5.85 -17.70 -17.31
N TYR A 154 5.35 -16.48 -17.50
CA TYR A 154 5.63 -15.36 -16.64
C TYR A 154 4.81 -15.44 -15.34
N ASP A 155 5.34 -14.85 -14.23
CA ASP A 155 4.81 -14.96 -12.88
C ASP A 155 4.15 -13.65 -12.38
N PHE A 156 4.40 -12.55 -13.08
CA PHE A 156 3.97 -11.21 -12.74
C PHE A 156 3.52 -10.47 -14.00
N ILE A 157 2.48 -9.64 -13.88
CA ILE A 157 2.09 -8.72 -14.94
C ILE A 157 1.79 -7.33 -14.37
N LYS A 158 2.44 -6.28 -14.92
CA LYS A 158 2.06 -4.88 -14.77
C LYS A 158 1.17 -4.49 -15.94
N VAL A 159 0.04 -3.84 -15.65
CA VAL A 159 -0.89 -3.36 -16.68
C VAL A 159 -1.12 -1.86 -16.51
N ASP A 160 -0.67 -1.10 -17.51
CA ASP A 160 -0.87 0.35 -17.64
C ASP A 160 -2.26 0.70 -18.18
N TYR A 161 -2.54 1.99 -18.34
CA TYR A 161 -3.84 2.50 -18.77
C TYR A 161 -3.78 3.61 -19.85
N CYS A 162 -2.66 3.75 -20.56
CA CYS A 162 -2.51 4.77 -21.60
C CYS A 162 -3.52 4.61 -22.74
N GLY A 163 -3.61 3.41 -23.29
CA GLY A 163 -4.60 3.06 -24.30
C GLY A 163 -6.02 3.04 -23.74
N GLY A 164 -6.20 2.50 -22.53
CA GLY A 164 -7.49 2.44 -21.86
C GLY A 164 -8.11 3.84 -21.65
N MET A 165 -7.30 4.80 -21.18
CA MET A 165 -7.73 6.20 -21.02
C MET A 165 -8.11 6.83 -22.36
N ARG A 166 -7.33 6.61 -23.40
CA ARG A 166 -7.58 7.12 -24.74
C ARG A 166 -8.86 6.56 -25.35
N MET A 167 -9.12 5.28 -25.14
CA MET A 167 -10.34 4.62 -25.61
C MET A 167 -11.58 5.01 -24.77
N GLY A 168 -11.39 5.65 -23.61
CA GLY A 168 -12.48 5.97 -22.68
C GLY A 168 -13.10 4.73 -22.03
N LEU A 169 -12.34 3.67 -21.82
CA LEU A 169 -12.79 2.46 -21.14
C LEU A 169 -13.19 2.77 -19.69
N ASP A 170 -14.12 1.99 -19.12
CA ASP A 170 -14.30 1.98 -17.68
C ASP A 170 -13.14 1.26 -17.01
N GLU A 171 -12.42 1.98 -16.16
CA GLU A 171 -11.18 1.52 -15.54
C GLU A 171 -11.41 0.27 -14.66
N ARG A 172 -12.44 0.35 -13.79
CA ARG A 172 -12.76 -0.76 -12.89
C ARG A 172 -13.23 -2.00 -13.65
N GLU A 173 -14.08 -1.82 -14.65
CA GLU A 173 -14.57 -2.92 -15.47
C GLU A 173 -13.42 -3.61 -16.23
N GLN A 174 -12.56 -2.83 -16.88
CA GLN A 174 -11.46 -3.36 -17.68
C GLN A 174 -10.41 -4.11 -16.82
N TYR A 175 -9.98 -3.52 -15.70
CA TYR A 175 -9.04 -4.19 -14.80
C TYR A 175 -9.65 -5.41 -14.10
N THR A 176 -10.96 -5.39 -13.80
CA THR A 176 -11.68 -6.56 -13.26
C THR A 176 -11.73 -7.70 -14.27
N LYS A 177 -11.96 -7.41 -15.55
CA LYS A 177 -11.93 -8.41 -16.63
C LYS A 177 -10.57 -9.09 -16.70
N ILE A 178 -9.48 -8.32 -16.67
CA ILE A 178 -8.10 -8.82 -16.66
C ILE A 178 -7.85 -9.70 -15.42
N SER A 179 -8.23 -9.22 -14.24
CA SER A 179 -8.09 -9.98 -12.98
C SER A 179 -8.78 -11.34 -13.03
N ASN A 180 -9.99 -11.40 -13.60
CA ASN A 180 -10.74 -12.64 -13.71
C ASN A 180 -10.01 -13.69 -14.60
N ILE A 181 -9.40 -13.24 -15.70
CA ILE A 181 -8.60 -14.10 -16.57
C ILE A 181 -7.36 -14.64 -15.82
N ILE A 182 -6.67 -13.77 -15.06
CA ILE A 182 -5.51 -14.16 -14.25
C ILE A 182 -5.92 -15.23 -13.21
N LYS A 183 -7.03 -15.01 -12.49
CA LYS A 183 -7.58 -15.96 -11.50
C LYS A 183 -7.95 -17.33 -12.12
N GLU A 184 -8.46 -17.34 -13.36
CA GLU A 184 -8.72 -18.59 -14.10
C GLU A 184 -7.42 -19.33 -14.42
N ILE A 185 -6.35 -18.62 -14.81
CA ILE A 185 -5.04 -19.22 -15.05
C ILE A 185 -4.45 -19.75 -13.74
N GLU A 186 -4.50 -19.01 -12.63
CA GLU A 186 -4.07 -19.46 -11.31
C GLU A 186 -4.77 -20.78 -10.92
N LYS A 187 -6.10 -20.83 -11.08
CA LYS A 187 -6.90 -22.01 -10.78
C LYS A 187 -6.52 -23.21 -11.63
N LYS A 188 -6.25 -22.99 -12.92
CA LYS A 188 -5.90 -24.04 -13.88
C LYS A 188 -4.48 -24.59 -13.66
N THR A 189 -3.53 -23.72 -13.36
CA THR A 189 -2.09 -24.06 -13.28
C THR A 189 -1.63 -24.37 -11.86
N GLY A 190 -2.37 -23.95 -10.83
CA GLY A 190 -1.95 -24.00 -9.44
C GLY A 190 -0.84 -23.01 -9.10
N ARG A 191 -0.45 -22.12 -10.03
CA ARG A 191 0.58 -21.09 -9.82
C ARG A 191 -0.05 -19.83 -9.26
N ARG A 192 0.64 -19.19 -8.31
CA ARG A 192 0.28 -17.86 -7.83
C ARG A 192 0.91 -16.81 -8.74
N LEU A 193 0.09 -15.97 -9.34
CA LEU A 193 0.49 -14.90 -10.25
C LEU A 193 0.33 -13.54 -9.56
N VAL A 194 1.23 -12.62 -9.81
CA VAL A 194 1.16 -11.25 -9.25
C VAL A 194 0.56 -10.31 -10.30
N TYR A 195 -0.46 -9.58 -9.90
CA TYR A 195 -1.11 -8.57 -10.73
C TYR A 195 -0.89 -7.17 -10.16
N ASN A 196 -0.20 -6.32 -10.93
CA ASN A 196 0.06 -4.91 -10.62
C ASN A 196 -0.71 -4.00 -11.58
N ILE A 197 -1.44 -3.04 -11.04
CA ILE A 197 -2.19 -2.03 -11.80
C ILE A 197 -1.44 -0.71 -11.79
N CYS A 198 -1.30 -0.08 -12.96
CA CYS A 198 -0.64 1.22 -13.10
C CYS A 198 -1.53 2.20 -13.87
N ARG A 199 -2.05 3.21 -13.15
CA ARG A 199 -2.85 4.31 -13.74
C ARG A 199 -2.41 5.70 -13.25
N TRP A 200 -1.23 5.80 -12.65
CA TRP A 200 -0.57 7.03 -12.18
C TRP A 200 -1.33 7.82 -11.11
N ALA A 201 -2.26 7.19 -10.42
CA ALA A 201 -2.94 7.68 -9.23
C ALA A 201 -3.57 6.51 -8.48
N TYR A 202 -3.96 6.71 -7.21
CA TYR A 202 -4.71 5.70 -6.47
C TYR A 202 -6.04 5.38 -7.20
N PRO A 203 -6.30 4.10 -7.54
CA PRO A 203 -7.44 3.76 -8.41
C PRO A 203 -8.81 3.84 -7.73
N GLY A 204 -8.85 3.68 -6.41
CA GLY A 204 -10.07 3.57 -5.61
C GLY A 204 -10.08 2.32 -4.74
N THR A 205 -10.99 2.27 -3.76
CA THR A 205 -11.02 1.19 -2.75
C THR A 205 -11.35 -0.20 -3.31
N TRP A 206 -11.91 -0.26 -4.53
CA TRP A 206 -12.21 -1.50 -5.25
C TRP A 206 -10.97 -2.29 -5.69
N VAL A 207 -9.82 -1.63 -5.80
CA VAL A 207 -8.62 -2.22 -6.42
C VAL A 207 -8.06 -3.40 -5.61
N SER A 208 -8.20 -3.40 -4.29
CA SER A 208 -7.76 -4.49 -3.41
C SER A 208 -8.52 -5.81 -3.62
N ASP A 209 -9.72 -5.76 -4.24
CA ASP A 209 -10.48 -6.96 -4.56
C ASP A 209 -9.93 -7.71 -5.78
N ILE A 210 -9.12 -7.04 -6.60
CA ILE A 210 -8.73 -7.54 -7.92
C ILE A 210 -7.23 -7.61 -8.18
N ALA A 211 -6.40 -6.81 -7.49
CA ALA A 211 -4.96 -6.72 -7.73
C ALA A 211 -4.13 -6.94 -6.45
N ASP A 212 -2.87 -7.27 -6.60
CA ASP A 212 -1.92 -7.45 -5.50
C ASP A 212 -1.21 -6.14 -5.12
N SER A 213 -1.02 -5.26 -6.11
CA SER A 213 -0.46 -3.92 -5.91
C SER A 213 -0.97 -2.97 -7.00
N TRP A 214 -0.90 -1.67 -6.70
CA TRP A 214 -1.34 -0.62 -7.61
C TRP A 214 -0.55 0.66 -7.40
N ARG A 215 -0.21 1.33 -8.49
CA ARG A 215 0.44 2.63 -8.48
C ARG A 215 -0.47 3.68 -7.83
N THR A 216 0.12 4.52 -7.02
CA THR A 216 -0.59 5.57 -6.27
C THR A 216 -0.35 6.97 -6.79
N THR A 217 0.73 7.18 -7.57
CA THR A 217 1.19 8.49 -8.06
C THR A 217 1.57 8.43 -9.53
N THR A 218 1.89 9.57 -10.11
CA THR A 218 2.60 9.68 -11.39
C THR A 218 3.95 8.97 -11.34
N ASP A 219 4.58 8.78 -12.50
CA ASP A 219 5.84 8.04 -12.59
C ASP A 219 6.98 8.73 -11.84
N ILE A 220 7.77 7.91 -11.14
CA ILE A 220 9.00 8.34 -10.51
C ILE A 220 10.07 8.63 -11.57
N TYR A 221 10.88 9.64 -11.34
CA TYR A 221 12.09 9.93 -12.09
C TYR A 221 13.28 10.10 -11.16
N ASP A 222 14.48 9.96 -11.71
CA ASP A 222 15.73 10.07 -10.97
C ASP A 222 15.92 11.45 -10.33
N GLY A 223 15.95 11.49 -9.01
CA GLY A 223 16.22 12.68 -8.21
C GLY A 223 15.25 12.91 -7.05
N TRP A 224 15.75 13.62 -6.05
CA TRP A 224 15.05 13.90 -4.80
C TRP A 224 13.66 14.55 -4.96
N PRO A 225 13.45 15.55 -5.86
CA PRO A 225 12.13 16.16 -5.97
C PRO A 225 11.02 15.17 -6.33
N SER A 226 11.33 14.15 -7.15
CA SER A 226 10.39 13.09 -7.48
C SER A 226 10.08 12.20 -6.28
N VAL A 227 11.11 11.74 -5.58
CA VAL A 227 10.97 10.92 -4.36
C VAL A 227 10.17 11.67 -3.29
N LYS A 228 10.51 12.95 -3.03
CA LYS A 228 9.80 13.80 -2.06
C LYS A 228 8.32 13.93 -2.42
N GLY A 229 7.98 14.23 -3.66
CA GLY A 229 6.59 14.36 -4.11
C GLY A 229 5.80 13.07 -3.91
N ILE A 230 6.38 11.92 -4.24
CA ILE A 230 5.74 10.62 -4.03
C ILE A 230 5.56 10.32 -2.54
N VAL A 231 6.55 10.62 -1.69
CA VAL A 231 6.40 10.50 -0.23
C VAL A 231 5.22 11.33 0.27
N GLU A 232 5.16 12.61 -0.10
CA GLU A 232 4.11 13.54 0.34
C GLU A 232 2.70 13.09 -0.09
N GLU A 233 2.54 12.54 -1.30
CA GLU A 233 1.26 12.00 -1.79
C GLU A 233 0.85 10.71 -1.05
N ASN A 234 1.80 9.90 -0.57
CA ASN A 234 1.51 8.61 0.06
C ASN A 234 1.41 8.65 1.59
N LEU A 235 1.76 9.76 2.26
CA LEU A 235 1.70 9.87 3.72
C LEU A 235 0.34 9.47 4.30
N TYR A 236 -0.76 9.77 3.60
CA TYR A 236 -2.14 9.56 4.07
C TYR A 236 -2.88 8.44 3.30
N LEU A 237 -2.17 7.62 2.51
CA LEU A 237 -2.76 6.47 1.80
C LEU A 237 -2.53 5.13 2.52
N GLN A 238 -1.94 5.14 3.70
CA GLN A 238 -1.48 3.93 4.37
C GLN A 238 -2.63 3.02 4.84
N ALA A 239 -3.83 3.56 5.06
CA ALA A 239 -5.02 2.79 5.37
C ALA A 239 -5.42 1.79 4.26
N TYR A 240 -4.97 2.02 3.03
CA TYR A 240 -5.31 1.20 1.86
C TYR A 240 -4.28 0.09 1.56
N THR A 241 -3.22 -0.01 2.36
CA THR A 241 -2.24 -1.10 2.32
C THR A 241 -2.55 -2.12 3.40
N GLY A 242 -2.64 -3.39 3.05
CA GLY A 242 -2.85 -4.47 4.02
C GLY A 242 -3.46 -5.73 3.42
N GLY A 243 -3.47 -6.82 4.19
CA GLY A 243 -4.10 -8.07 3.78
C GLY A 243 -3.45 -8.76 2.55
N GLY A 244 -2.20 -8.43 2.23
CA GLY A 244 -1.50 -8.95 1.05
C GLY A 244 -1.73 -8.09 -0.21
N HIS A 245 -2.19 -6.85 -0.04
CA HIS A 245 -2.45 -5.88 -1.10
C HIS A 245 -1.74 -4.57 -0.79
N TYR A 246 -1.04 -3.97 -1.77
CA TYR A 246 -0.05 -2.94 -1.50
C TYR A 246 -0.18 -1.70 -2.41
N ASN A 247 -0.06 -0.54 -1.79
CA ASN A 247 0.24 0.70 -2.50
C ASN A 247 1.64 0.58 -3.11
N ASP A 248 1.73 0.74 -4.43
CA ASP A 248 2.97 0.74 -5.19
C ASP A 248 3.39 2.20 -5.44
N MET A 249 4.45 2.63 -4.78
CA MET A 249 5.00 3.98 -4.88
C MET A 249 6.03 4.09 -6.01
N ASP A 250 6.02 3.14 -6.96
CA ASP A 250 6.95 3.03 -8.08
C ASP A 250 8.35 2.51 -7.71
N MET A 251 9.22 2.45 -8.69
CA MET A 251 10.54 1.84 -8.61
C MET A 251 11.49 2.57 -7.66
N LEU A 252 12.51 1.84 -7.19
CA LEU A 252 13.61 2.40 -6.41
C LEU A 252 14.65 3.04 -7.33
N GLU A 253 14.83 4.36 -7.22
CA GLU A 253 15.86 5.14 -7.94
C GLU A 253 17.24 5.10 -7.23
N ILE A 254 17.45 4.14 -6.35
CA ILE A 254 18.69 3.92 -5.58
C ILE A 254 19.79 3.44 -6.53
N GLY A 255 20.99 4.01 -6.40
CA GLY A 255 22.12 3.72 -7.27
C GLY A 255 22.24 4.66 -8.48
N ARG A 256 21.39 5.67 -8.59
CA ARG A 256 21.40 6.69 -9.66
C ARG A 256 21.99 8.02 -9.18
N SER A 257 21.29 9.16 -9.33
CA SER A 257 21.85 10.50 -9.07
C SER A 257 21.76 10.97 -7.62
N MET A 258 20.90 10.38 -6.81
CA MET A 258 20.68 10.81 -5.43
C MET A 258 21.91 10.65 -4.54
N ASN A 259 22.02 11.52 -3.53
CA ASN A 259 23.01 11.40 -2.49
C ASN A 259 22.63 10.30 -1.46
N PRO A 260 23.55 9.85 -0.58
CA PRO A 260 23.29 8.76 0.34
C PRO A 260 22.16 8.99 1.35
N ASP A 261 21.89 10.24 1.78
CA ASP A 261 20.82 10.54 2.71
C ASP A 261 19.44 10.48 2.03
N GLU A 262 19.36 10.96 0.79
CA GLU A 262 18.18 10.84 -0.08
C GLU A 262 17.86 9.37 -0.41
N GLU A 263 18.88 8.56 -0.76
CA GLU A 263 18.70 7.12 -0.98
C GLU A 263 18.19 6.40 0.29
N ARG A 264 18.70 6.76 1.48
CA ARG A 264 18.24 6.20 2.75
C ARG A 264 16.78 6.53 3.01
N THR A 265 16.36 7.77 2.75
CA THR A 265 14.96 8.19 2.93
C THR A 265 14.05 7.47 1.95
N HIS A 266 14.44 7.36 0.69
CA HIS A 266 13.74 6.60 -0.33
C HIS A 266 13.53 5.14 0.11
N MET A 267 14.59 4.43 0.46
CA MET A 267 14.51 3.05 0.90
C MET A 267 13.69 2.88 2.18
N ALA A 268 13.92 3.73 3.20
CA ALA A 268 13.25 3.62 4.49
C ALA A 268 11.74 3.82 4.36
N TYR A 269 11.29 4.80 3.56
CA TYR A 269 9.87 5.06 3.41
C TYR A 269 9.16 3.96 2.61
N TRP A 270 9.73 3.49 1.48
CA TRP A 270 9.19 2.33 0.76
C TRP A 270 9.08 1.09 1.66
N CYS A 271 10.07 0.87 2.51
CA CYS A 271 10.06 -0.26 3.43
C CYS A 271 8.97 -0.13 4.51
N ILE A 272 8.85 1.03 5.16
CA ILE A 272 7.88 1.17 6.24
C ILE A 272 6.44 1.27 5.73
N ALA A 273 6.24 1.78 4.51
CA ALA A 273 4.95 1.81 3.83
C ALA A 273 4.53 0.45 3.27
N SER A 274 5.37 -0.58 3.33
CA SER A 274 5.15 -1.89 2.70
C SER A 274 4.88 -1.79 1.19
N SER A 275 5.56 -0.87 0.50
CA SER A 275 5.49 -0.76 -0.97
C SER A 275 6.32 -1.85 -1.63
N PRO A 276 5.99 -2.30 -2.84
CA PRO A 276 6.90 -3.09 -3.66
C PRO A 276 8.29 -2.46 -3.75
N LEU A 277 9.34 -3.28 -3.70
CA LEU A 277 10.74 -2.88 -3.82
C LEU A 277 11.26 -3.31 -5.19
N LEU A 278 10.98 -2.52 -6.22
CA LEU A 278 11.38 -2.78 -7.59
C LEU A 278 12.57 -1.86 -7.97
N ILE A 279 13.78 -2.43 -8.05
CA ILE A 279 15.00 -1.69 -8.41
C ILE A 279 14.86 -1.15 -9.83
N GLY A 280 15.08 0.16 -10.03
CA GLY A 280 14.96 0.84 -11.34
C GLY A 280 16.30 1.14 -12.02
N CYS A 281 17.45 0.91 -11.37
CA CYS A 281 18.77 1.20 -11.91
C CYS A 281 19.37 0.04 -12.72
N ASP A 282 20.47 0.29 -13.43
CA ASP A 282 21.34 -0.75 -14.00
C ASP A 282 22.11 -1.44 -12.88
N MET A 283 21.68 -2.63 -12.46
CA MET A 283 22.29 -3.36 -11.36
C MET A 283 23.76 -3.74 -11.62
N THR A 284 24.21 -3.79 -12.89
CA THR A 284 25.61 -4.07 -13.22
C THR A 284 26.55 -2.92 -12.85
N LYS A 285 25.99 -1.73 -12.52
CA LYS A 285 26.75 -0.48 -12.24
C LYS A 285 26.49 0.08 -10.83
N LEU A 286 25.89 -0.70 -9.94
CA LEU A 286 25.59 -0.26 -8.58
C LEU A 286 26.83 0.17 -7.81
N ARG A 287 26.73 1.32 -7.14
CA ARG A 287 27.75 1.76 -6.16
C ARG A 287 27.72 0.83 -4.95
N PRO A 288 28.86 0.53 -4.31
CA PRO A 288 28.89 -0.33 -3.12
C PRO A 288 27.93 0.13 -1.99
N SER A 289 27.85 1.44 -1.72
CA SER A 289 26.95 1.99 -0.70
C SER A 289 25.47 1.76 -1.03
N SER A 290 25.07 1.96 -2.29
CA SER A 290 23.70 1.73 -2.75
C SER A 290 23.34 0.23 -2.73
N LEU A 291 24.29 -0.63 -3.10
CA LEU A 291 24.12 -2.08 -3.03
C LEU A 291 23.94 -2.57 -1.58
N GLU A 292 24.72 -2.04 -0.64
CA GLU A 292 24.58 -2.37 0.79
C GLU A 292 23.25 -1.87 1.35
N LEU A 293 22.78 -0.69 0.92
CA LEU A 293 21.47 -0.17 1.31
C LEU A 293 20.34 -1.07 0.79
N LEU A 294 20.38 -1.47 -0.48
CA LEU A 294 19.38 -2.38 -1.07
C LEU A 294 19.37 -3.76 -0.39
N LYS A 295 20.48 -4.19 0.20
CA LYS A 295 20.58 -5.45 0.97
C LYS A 295 20.38 -5.28 2.47
N ASN A 296 20.01 -4.09 2.96
CA ASN A 296 19.83 -3.87 4.39
C ASN A 296 18.72 -4.77 4.94
N LYS A 297 19.12 -5.75 5.75
CA LYS A 297 18.23 -6.81 6.27
C LYS A 297 17.13 -6.28 7.17
N ASP A 298 17.37 -5.19 7.92
CA ASP A 298 16.41 -4.65 8.87
C ASP A 298 15.32 -3.85 8.11
N LEU A 299 15.70 -3.08 7.09
CA LEU A 299 14.74 -2.41 6.21
C LEU A 299 13.92 -3.42 5.39
N ILE A 300 14.55 -4.47 4.87
CA ILE A 300 13.83 -5.55 4.17
C ILE A 300 12.86 -6.26 5.14
N ALA A 301 13.28 -6.58 6.37
CA ALA A 301 12.41 -7.17 7.37
C ALA A 301 11.22 -6.27 7.73
N MET A 302 11.43 -4.94 7.72
CA MET A 302 10.36 -3.95 7.91
C MET A 302 9.34 -3.98 6.77
N ASN A 303 9.80 -4.12 5.52
CA ASN A 303 8.96 -4.21 4.32
C ASN A 303 8.19 -5.54 4.25
N GLN A 304 8.88 -6.64 4.53
CA GLN A 304 8.39 -8.02 4.36
C GLN A 304 7.68 -8.57 5.61
N ASP A 305 7.33 -7.69 6.57
CA ASP A 305 6.65 -8.11 7.79
C ASP A 305 5.31 -8.80 7.51
N VAL A 306 5.02 -9.83 8.29
CA VAL A 306 3.84 -10.69 8.11
C VAL A 306 2.49 -9.96 8.22
N LEU A 307 2.45 -8.77 8.84
CA LEU A 307 1.23 -7.97 8.90
C LEU A 307 0.94 -7.27 7.57
N GLY A 308 1.97 -6.98 6.76
CA GLY A 308 1.85 -6.33 5.45
C GLY A 308 1.14 -4.97 5.48
N ILE A 309 1.19 -4.27 6.61
CA ILE A 309 0.50 -2.98 6.80
C ILE A 309 1.43 -1.80 6.51
N GLY A 310 0.86 -0.69 6.06
CA GLY A 310 1.55 0.59 5.95
C GLY A 310 1.64 1.31 7.30
N ALA A 311 2.50 2.31 7.38
CA ALA A 311 2.76 3.09 8.59
C ALA A 311 2.13 4.49 8.50
N PRO A 312 1.14 4.82 9.32
CA PRO A 312 0.58 6.17 9.39
C PRO A 312 1.57 7.18 9.99
N VAL A 313 1.30 8.47 9.76
CA VAL A 313 2.00 9.58 10.40
C VAL A 313 1.54 9.67 11.85
N VAL A 314 2.43 9.44 12.80
CA VAL A 314 2.11 9.50 14.24
C VAL A 314 2.55 10.81 14.90
N GLN A 315 3.49 11.54 14.29
CA GLN A 315 3.92 12.88 14.72
C GLN A 315 4.48 13.66 13.53
N ARG A 316 4.21 14.97 13.51
CA ARG A 316 4.76 15.90 12.51
C ARG A 316 5.24 17.18 13.16
N GLU A 317 6.40 17.70 12.74
CA GLU A 317 6.90 19.03 13.09
C GLU A 317 7.46 19.69 11.82
N GLY A 318 6.69 20.62 11.23
CA GLY A 318 7.03 21.20 9.93
C GLY A 318 7.10 20.13 8.84
N ASP A 319 8.27 19.99 8.21
CA ASP A 319 8.57 18.99 7.19
C ASP A 319 9.29 17.73 7.74
N VAL A 320 9.27 17.56 9.06
CA VAL A 320 9.74 16.34 9.73
C VAL A 320 8.56 15.46 10.09
N TYR A 321 8.59 14.23 9.63
CA TYR A 321 7.53 13.24 9.83
C TYR A 321 8.03 12.03 10.60
N VAL A 322 7.25 11.58 11.56
CA VAL A 322 7.45 10.29 12.25
C VAL A 322 6.32 9.38 11.81
N VAL A 323 6.68 8.27 11.17
CA VAL A 323 5.73 7.22 10.78
C VAL A 323 6.04 5.94 11.55
N ALA A 324 5.02 5.21 11.97
CA ALA A 324 5.21 4.00 12.77
C ALA A 324 4.12 2.95 12.49
N LYS A 325 4.52 1.67 12.52
CA LYS A 325 3.60 0.53 12.40
C LYS A 325 3.94 -0.58 13.37
N ASP A 326 2.98 -1.45 13.61
CA ASP A 326 3.20 -2.72 14.31
C ASP A 326 4.07 -3.65 13.48
N MET A 327 4.83 -4.51 14.17
CA MET A 327 5.64 -5.56 13.57
C MET A 327 5.26 -6.91 14.18
N GLU A 328 5.21 -7.94 13.33
CA GLU A 328 4.99 -9.34 13.71
C GLU A 328 3.59 -9.62 14.29
N GLN A 329 3.05 -8.75 15.10
CA GLN A 329 1.75 -8.89 15.76
C GLN A 329 1.10 -7.52 15.95
N LEU A 330 -0.20 -7.42 15.60
CA LEU A 330 -1.00 -6.23 15.90
C LEU A 330 -1.07 -6.00 17.41
N HIS A 331 -0.93 -4.74 17.83
CA HIS A 331 -0.84 -4.32 19.23
C HIS A 331 0.29 -5.03 20.01
N GLY A 332 1.33 -5.48 19.30
CA GLY A 332 2.52 -6.10 19.86
C GLY A 332 3.48 -5.08 20.47
N ALA A 333 4.46 -5.59 21.23
CA ALA A 333 5.46 -4.75 21.89
C ALA A 333 6.49 -4.12 20.93
N LYS A 334 6.63 -4.66 19.71
CA LYS A 334 7.62 -4.23 18.71
C LYS A 334 6.98 -3.33 17.67
N ARG A 335 7.60 -2.17 17.46
CA ARG A 335 7.21 -1.18 16.44
C ARG A 335 8.36 -0.93 15.47
N ALA A 336 8.03 -0.77 14.17
CA ALA A 336 8.91 -0.11 13.22
C ALA A 336 8.61 1.39 13.24
N VAL A 337 9.67 2.21 13.20
CA VAL A 337 9.58 3.68 13.25
C VAL A 337 10.55 4.25 12.23
N VAL A 338 10.08 5.15 11.37
CA VAL A 338 10.94 5.95 10.49
C VAL A 338 10.70 7.42 10.78
N VAL A 339 11.79 8.17 10.97
CA VAL A 339 11.79 9.63 11.13
C VAL A 339 12.41 10.21 9.87
N MET A 340 11.66 11.02 9.12
CA MET A 340 12.07 11.61 7.85
C MET A 340 12.11 13.12 7.94
N ASN A 341 13.15 13.73 7.37
CA ASN A 341 13.29 15.16 7.20
C ASN A 341 13.20 15.50 5.72
N LEU A 342 12.07 16.05 5.27
CA LEU A 342 11.85 16.45 3.87
C LEU A 342 12.31 17.89 3.60
N SER A 343 12.90 18.59 4.58
CA SER A 343 13.41 19.96 4.44
C SER A 343 14.87 20.00 3.97
N ASP A 344 15.30 21.17 3.49
CA ASP A 344 16.66 21.41 2.98
C ASP A 344 17.70 21.70 4.09
N THR A 345 17.35 21.53 5.35
CA THR A 345 18.22 21.82 6.49
C THR A 345 18.20 20.67 7.51
N VAL A 346 19.27 20.52 8.27
CA VAL A 346 19.33 19.57 9.39
C VAL A 346 18.24 19.92 10.40
N GLN A 347 17.49 18.94 10.84
CA GLN A 347 16.41 19.08 11.83
C GLN A 347 16.65 18.17 13.04
N THR A 348 16.11 18.56 14.17
CA THR A 348 16.04 17.71 15.36
C THR A 348 14.60 17.68 15.85
N ILE A 349 14.03 16.49 15.95
CA ILE A 349 12.69 16.30 16.49
C ILE A 349 12.76 15.56 17.82
N ARG A 350 11.86 15.90 18.71
CA ARG A 350 11.63 15.17 19.96
C ARG A 350 10.44 14.23 19.78
N VAL A 351 10.74 12.97 19.48
CA VAL A 351 9.71 11.93 19.27
C VAL A 351 9.04 11.59 20.59
N ASP A 352 7.73 11.77 20.65
CA ASP A 352 6.89 11.36 21.79
C ASP A 352 6.63 9.85 21.71
N LEU A 353 7.18 9.12 22.70
CA LEU A 353 7.07 7.66 22.72
C LEU A 353 5.65 7.16 23.02
N ALA A 354 4.81 7.99 23.63
CA ALA A 354 3.38 7.68 23.79
C ALA A 354 2.64 7.69 22.44
N ARG A 355 3.02 8.55 21.49
CA ARG A 355 2.50 8.52 20.12
C ARG A 355 2.95 7.28 19.33
N LEU A 356 4.08 6.69 19.74
CA LEU A 356 4.49 5.36 19.26
C LEU A 356 3.79 4.23 20.02
N GLU A 357 2.87 4.54 20.93
CA GLU A 357 2.13 3.56 21.76
C GLU A 357 3.08 2.70 22.62
N LEU A 358 4.22 3.27 23.03
CA LEU A 358 5.23 2.61 23.83
C LEU A 358 5.50 3.38 25.13
N SER A 359 5.81 2.63 26.19
CA SER A 359 6.18 3.17 27.50
C SER A 359 7.21 2.29 28.21
N GLY A 360 7.65 2.73 29.39
CA GLY A 360 8.55 1.97 30.23
C GLY A 360 10.00 1.96 29.72
N LYS A 361 10.71 0.85 29.89
CA LYS A 361 12.05 0.66 29.34
C LYS A 361 11.94 0.28 27.88
N ILE A 362 12.38 1.16 26.97
CA ILE A 362 12.29 0.93 25.53
C ILE A 362 13.67 0.60 24.96
N GLN A 363 13.76 -0.53 24.28
CA GLN A 363 14.93 -0.91 23.47
C GLN A 363 14.77 -0.30 22.08
N VAL A 364 15.82 0.35 21.58
CA VAL A 364 15.89 0.98 20.27
C VAL A 364 17.01 0.35 19.48
N HIS A 365 16.69 -0.27 18.37
CA HIS A 365 17.62 -0.81 17.39
C HIS A 365 17.64 0.09 16.16
N ASP A 366 18.79 0.65 15.82
CA ASP A 366 18.99 1.47 14.64
C ASP A 366 19.20 0.57 13.41
N CYS A 367 18.27 0.63 12.44
CA CYS A 367 18.28 -0.24 11.27
C CYS A 367 19.40 0.10 10.26
N PHE A 368 19.97 1.31 10.29
CA PHE A 368 21.07 1.67 9.39
C PHE A 368 22.44 1.27 9.94
N THR A 369 22.63 1.40 11.25
CA THR A 369 23.93 1.17 11.90
C THR A 369 24.02 -0.16 12.62
N GLY A 370 22.90 -0.80 12.93
CA GLY A 370 22.82 -2.00 13.77
C GLY A 370 23.05 -1.72 15.26
N CYS A 371 23.20 -0.45 15.66
CA CYS A 371 23.44 -0.09 17.05
C CYS A 371 22.18 -0.24 17.91
N ASN A 372 22.40 -0.61 19.18
CA ASN A 372 21.31 -0.74 20.15
C ASN A 372 21.48 0.26 21.28
N GLN A 373 20.38 0.87 21.70
CA GLN A 373 20.34 1.76 22.86
C GLN A 373 19.05 1.56 23.67
N VAL A 374 19.01 2.14 24.86
CA VAL A 374 17.88 2.01 25.78
C VAL A 374 17.40 3.38 26.21
N VAL A 375 16.12 3.65 25.99
CA VAL A 375 15.44 4.80 26.58
C VAL A 375 14.87 4.38 27.93
N LYS A 376 15.29 5.09 29.00
CA LYS A 376 14.80 4.83 30.36
C LYS A 376 13.38 5.34 30.54
N PRO A 377 12.58 4.73 31.46
CA PRO A 377 11.27 5.25 31.80
C PRO A 377 11.34 6.72 32.22
N ALA A 378 10.36 7.51 31.81
CA ALA A 378 10.23 8.88 32.30
C ALA A 378 9.89 8.93 33.79
N LYS A 379 10.26 10.01 34.49
CA LYS A 379 9.80 10.28 35.85
C LYS A 379 8.29 10.50 35.84
N LYS A 380 7.65 10.18 36.96
CA LYS A 380 6.18 10.36 37.11
C LYS A 380 5.77 11.79 36.72
N GLY A 381 4.80 11.89 35.81
CA GLY A 381 4.27 13.17 35.31
C GLY A 381 5.12 13.85 34.23
N MET A 382 6.18 13.21 33.75
CA MET A 382 7.00 13.69 32.61
C MET A 382 6.71 12.85 31.36
N GLN A 383 6.72 13.50 30.21
CA GLN A 383 6.65 12.86 28.90
C GLN A 383 7.91 12.03 28.63
N GLN A 384 7.76 10.84 28.10
CA GLN A 384 8.86 10.01 27.66
C GLN A 384 9.16 10.29 26.19
N VAL A 385 10.36 10.76 25.91
CA VAL A 385 10.75 11.24 24.57
C VAL A 385 12.06 10.65 24.12
N PHE A 386 12.29 10.71 22.79
CA PHE A 386 13.50 10.28 22.12
C PHE A 386 13.91 11.32 21.09
N ASP A 387 15.05 12.01 21.32
CA ASP A 387 15.54 13.06 20.43
C ASP A 387 16.25 12.42 19.22
N VAL A 388 15.88 12.86 18.00
CA VAL A 388 16.44 12.38 16.73
C VAL A 388 16.89 13.57 15.90
N THR A 389 18.18 13.57 15.51
CA THR A 389 18.74 14.56 14.59
C THR A 389 18.88 13.93 13.21
N ILE A 390 18.34 14.59 12.19
CA ILE A 390 18.21 14.08 10.81
C ILE A 390 18.83 15.09 9.85
N PRO A 391 19.75 14.68 8.94
CA PRO A 391 20.26 15.58 7.90
C PRO A 391 19.15 16.06 6.97
N ALA A 392 19.44 17.08 6.17
CA ALA A 392 18.55 17.51 5.09
C ALA A 392 18.26 16.32 4.16
N HIS A 393 17.00 16.14 3.77
CA HIS A 393 16.50 15.02 2.96
C HIS A 393 16.75 13.61 3.55
N GLY A 394 17.27 13.53 4.78
CA GLY A 394 17.67 12.29 5.43
C GLY A 394 16.55 11.63 6.22
N SER A 395 16.86 10.44 6.71
CA SER A 395 15.97 9.68 7.59
C SER A 395 16.74 8.85 8.61
N GLN A 396 16.01 8.44 9.66
CA GLN A 396 16.44 7.42 10.62
C GLN A 396 15.36 6.34 10.71
N ALA A 397 15.77 5.08 10.79
CA ALA A 397 14.87 3.94 10.85
C ALA A 397 15.20 3.07 12.08
N TYR A 398 14.17 2.68 12.82
CA TYR A 398 14.33 1.97 14.08
C TYR A 398 13.36 0.80 14.22
N PHE A 399 13.79 -0.26 14.90
CA PHE A 399 12.89 -1.14 15.64
C PHE A 399 12.89 -0.73 17.10
N MET A 400 11.72 -0.46 17.64
CA MET A 400 11.54 -0.09 19.05
C MET A 400 10.70 -1.14 19.77
N THR A 401 11.13 -1.57 20.95
CA THR A 401 10.41 -2.57 21.76
C THR A 401 10.28 -2.07 23.19
N GLY A 402 9.04 -2.04 23.69
CA GLY A 402 8.72 -1.53 25.03
C GLY A 402 7.41 -2.11 25.58
N THR A 403 6.91 -1.54 26.67
CA THR A 403 5.57 -1.84 27.15
C THR A 403 4.55 -1.17 26.24
N ARG A 404 3.68 -1.97 25.61
CA ARG A 404 2.59 -1.46 24.78
C ARG A 404 1.57 -0.73 25.63
N ILE A 405 1.12 0.43 25.16
CA ILE A 405 0.01 1.20 25.73
C ILE A 405 -1.07 1.41 24.66
N ALA A 406 -2.30 1.64 25.09
CA ALA A 406 -3.40 1.92 24.17
C ALA A 406 -3.14 3.24 23.42
N LYS A 407 -3.50 3.25 22.13
CA LYS A 407 -3.56 4.46 21.33
C LYS A 407 -4.74 5.31 21.82
N THR A 408 -4.47 6.56 22.14
CA THR A 408 -5.52 7.48 22.61
C THR A 408 -5.99 8.44 21.53
N ARG A 409 -5.15 8.77 20.54
CA ARG A 409 -5.47 9.67 19.43
C ARG A 409 -5.47 8.93 18.10
N TYR A 410 -6.52 9.14 17.30
CA TYR A 410 -6.71 8.60 15.98
C TYR A 410 -6.94 9.74 15.00
N GLU A 411 -5.99 9.98 14.11
CA GLU A 411 -6.11 11.03 13.09
C GLU A 411 -7.11 10.61 12.01
N ALA A 412 -7.84 11.57 11.45
CA ALA A 412 -8.89 11.26 10.47
C ALA A 412 -8.31 10.77 9.14
N GLU A 413 -7.17 11.31 8.73
CA GLU A 413 -6.48 10.91 7.50
C GLU A 413 -5.88 9.50 7.56
N GLU A 414 -5.77 8.88 8.74
CA GLU A 414 -5.42 7.47 8.90
C GLU A 414 -6.63 6.54 8.68
N SER A 415 -7.84 7.09 8.57
CA SER A 415 -9.05 6.29 8.43
C SER A 415 -9.21 5.73 7.02
N TRP A 416 -9.98 4.66 6.92
CA TRP A 416 -10.48 4.17 5.66
C TRP A 416 -11.66 5.04 5.21
N MET A 417 -11.51 5.72 4.10
CA MET A 417 -12.61 6.46 3.47
C MET A 417 -13.25 5.57 2.41
N HIS A 418 -14.51 5.18 2.64
CA HIS A 418 -15.26 4.43 1.65
C HIS A 418 -15.53 5.27 0.39
N ASN A 419 -15.45 4.65 -0.76
CA ASN A 419 -15.56 5.30 -2.08
C ASN A 419 -14.49 6.37 -2.37
N TYR A 420 -13.39 6.40 -1.61
CA TYR A 420 -12.26 7.29 -1.91
C TYR A 420 -11.79 7.03 -3.34
N GLN A 421 -11.77 8.08 -4.19
CA GLN A 421 -11.43 8.05 -5.61
C GLN A 421 -12.35 7.20 -6.52
N GLU A 422 -13.46 6.63 -6.02
CA GLU A 422 -14.30 5.72 -6.82
C GLU A 422 -15.36 6.40 -7.69
N ILE A 423 -15.80 7.60 -7.33
CA ILE A 423 -16.93 8.26 -7.99
C ILE A 423 -16.44 9.48 -8.75
N LYS A 424 -16.52 9.41 -10.08
CA LYS A 424 -16.31 10.58 -10.95
C LYS A 424 -17.51 11.53 -10.78
N ASN A 425 -17.24 12.82 -10.55
CA ASN A 425 -18.24 13.90 -10.50
C ASN A 425 -19.19 13.90 -9.28
N ALA A 426 -18.89 13.17 -8.21
CA ALA A 426 -19.61 13.28 -6.94
C ALA A 426 -18.63 13.61 -5.81
N PRO A 427 -19.04 14.41 -4.80
CA PRO A 427 -18.23 14.61 -3.61
C PRO A 427 -18.04 13.26 -2.89
N THR A 428 -16.81 12.84 -2.71
CA THR A 428 -16.44 11.69 -1.88
C THR A 428 -15.57 12.17 -0.73
N ALA A 429 -15.57 11.45 0.38
CA ALA A 429 -14.66 11.70 1.47
C ALA A 429 -13.22 11.75 0.93
N ASN A 430 -12.48 12.76 1.35
CA ASN A 430 -11.12 13.01 0.93
C ASN A 430 -10.38 13.73 2.06
N TYR A 431 -9.06 13.76 2.02
CA TYR A 431 -8.26 14.52 2.98
C TYR A 431 -7.72 15.81 2.38
N ALA A 432 -7.47 16.80 3.23
CA ALA A 432 -6.76 18.04 2.87
C ALA A 432 -5.74 18.38 3.94
N GLN A 433 -4.60 18.92 3.52
CA GLN A 433 -3.55 19.38 4.44
C GLN A 433 -3.91 20.69 5.10
N SER A 434 -3.60 20.84 6.39
CA SER A 434 -3.73 22.07 7.16
C SER A 434 -2.71 22.11 8.29
N THR A 435 -2.06 23.26 8.47
CA THR A 435 -1.14 23.48 9.61
C THR A 435 -1.85 23.54 10.95
N GLU A 436 -3.16 23.77 10.96
CA GLU A 436 -4.00 23.84 12.14
C GLU A 436 -4.58 22.49 12.55
N ALA A 437 -4.51 21.49 11.65
CA ALA A 437 -4.98 20.13 11.91
C ALA A 437 -3.94 19.34 12.71
N SER A 438 -4.43 18.45 13.58
CA SER A 438 -3.61 17.40 14.20
C SER A 438 -3.06 16.47 13.12
N GLY A 439 -1.88 15.95 13.24
CA GLY A 439 -1.29 15.13 12.17
C GLY A 439 -0.94 15.87 10.88
N GLY A 440 -1.48 17.08 10.68
CA GLY A 440 -1.22 17.94 9.52
C GLY A 440 -2.24 17.83 8.39
N ALA A 441 -3.32 17.04 8.57
CA ALA A 441 -4.41 16.88 7.60
C ALA A 441 -5.76 16.69 8.31
N TYR A 442 -6.85 16.73 7.54
CA TYR A 442 -8.20 16.46 8.01
C TYR A 442 -9.03 15.84 6.88
N VAL A 443 -10.09 15.13 7.21
CA VAL A 443 -11.01 14.52 6.23
C VAL A 443 -12.24 15.42 6.04
N TYR A 444 -12.64 15.61 4.78
CA TYR A 444 -13.79 16.42 4.38
C TYR A 444 -14.72 15.66 3.42
N ASN A 445 -15.90 16.22 3.13
CA ASN A 445 -16.94 15.62 2.27
C ASN A 445 -17.43 14.23 2.74
N VAL A 446 -17.40 13.95 4.02
CA VAL A 446 -17.96 12.72 4.59
C VAL A 446 -19.48 12.80 4.58
N GLY A 447 -20.17 11.84 3.96
CA GLY A 447 -21.63 11.80 3.90
C GLY A 447 -22.21 12.11 2.51
N GLY A 448 -23.48 12.57 2.47
CA GLY A 448 -24.24 12.77 1.24
C GLY A 448 -24.88 11.49 0.69
N ASN A 449 -24.48 10.34 1.16
CA ASN A 449 -25.09 9.04 0.93
C ASN A 449 -24.50 7.98 1.89
N ALA A 450 -25.19 6.86 2.05
CA ALA A 450 -24.83 5.78 2.97
C ALA A 450 -23.48 5.08 2.69
N ARG A 451 -22.89 5.28 1.52
CA ARG A 451 -21.61 4.66 1.14
C ARG A 451 -20.43 5.58 1.34
N ASN A 452 -20.65 6.86 1.57
CA ASN A 452 -19.60 7.86 1.70
C ASN A 452 -19.34 8.18 3.18
N TYR A 453 -18.61 7.31 3.86
CA TYR A 453 -18.25 7.44 5.26
C TYR A 453 -16.75 7.17 5.48
N MET A 454 -16.23 7.64 6.61
CA MET A 454 -14.89 7.31 7.08
C MET A 454 -14.94 6.33 8.24
N GLU A 455 -13.92 5.48 8.39
CA GLU A 455 -13.88 4.44 9.41
C GLU A 455 -12.45 4.23 9.94
N TRP A 456 -12.29 4.32 11.25
CA TRP A 456 -11.10 3.80 11.93
C TRP A 456 -11.30 2.32 12.22
N ARG A 457 -10.47 1.46 11.63
CA ARG A 457 -10.65 -0.02 11.65
C ARG A 457 -9.92 -0.71 12.79
N ASN A 458 -8.99 -0.03 13.45
CA ASN A 458 -8.10 -0.63 14.45
C ASN A 458 -8.14 0.17 15.77
N VAL A 459 -9.34 0.44 16.28
CA VAL A 459 -9.52 1.15 17.57
C VAL A 459 -9.41 0.14 18.70
N TRP A 460 -8.31 0.21 19.47
CA TRP A 460 -8.04 -0.70 20.57
C TRP A 460 -8.70 -0.24 21.86
N ALA A 461 -9.35 -1.18 22.57
CA ALA A 461 -9.84 -1.00 23.92
C ALA A 461 -9.28 -2.08 24.86
N ASP A 462 -8.75 -1.68 26.02
CA ASP A 462 -8.14 -2.61 26.99
C ASP A 462 -9.16 -3.49 27.70
N HIS A 463 -10.41 -3.05 27.79
CA HIS A 463 -11.54 -3.79 28.40
C HIS A 463 -12.88 -3.44 27.73
N ASP A 464 -13.88 -4.27 27.96
CA ASP A 464 -15.28 -3.96 27.62
C ASP A 464 -15.76 -2.80 28.49
N GLY A 465 -16.36 -1.76 27.90
CA GLY A 465 -16.86 -0.64 28.71
C GLY A 465 -17.32 0.57 27.91
N ASN A 466 -17.66 1.60 28.66
CA ASN A 466 -18.02 2.89 28.14
C ASN A 466 -16.78 3.78 28.08
N TYR A 467 -16.58 4.40 26.93
CA TYR A 467 -15.50 5.34 26.64
C TYR A 467 -16.09 6.67 26.21
N ILE A 468 -15.33 7.72 26.34
CA ILE A 468 -15.63 9.03 25.75
C ILE A 468 -14.75 9.22 24.52
N MET A 469 -15.37 9.44 23.38
CA MET A 469 -14.72 9.81 22.14
C MET A 469 -14.85 11.33 21.95
N THR A 470 -13.75 12.05 22.12
CA THR A 470 -13.69 13.49 21.85
C THR A 470 -13.33 13.69 20.39
N ILE A 471 -14.31 14.07 19.57
CA ILE A 471 -14.10 14.35 18.13
C ILE A 471 -13.66 15.81 17.98
N ARG A 472 -12.54 16.02 17.26
CA ARG A 472 -12.08 17.36 16.85
C ARG A 472 -12.50 17.59 15.40
N TYR A 473 -13.21 18.68 15.14
CA TYR A 473 -13.83 18.95 13.84
C TYR A 473 -13.90 20.45 13.51
N ALA A 474 -14.07 20.79 12.22
CA ALA A 474 -14.30 22.15 11.75
C ALA A 474 -15.54 22.22 10.85
N SER A 475 -16.36 23.29 10.99
CA SER A 475 -17.53 23.53 10.14
C SER A 475 -17.99 24.98 10.20
N LYS A 476 -18.39 25.56 9.06
CA LYS A 476 -19.07 26.86 9.02
C LYS A 476 -20.59 26.74 9.20
N ASP A 477 -21.14 25.55 9.05
CA ASP A 477 -22.56 25.27 9.14
C ASP A 477 -22.85 24.37 10.35
N LYS A 478 -24.07 24.42 10.88
CA LYS A 478 -24.56 23.38 11.77
C LYS A 478 -24.69 22.08 10.97
N ARG A 479 -24.02 21.03 11.40
CA ARG A 479 -24.04 19.72 10.77
C ARG A 479 -24.33 18.62 11.78
N GLU A 480 -24.59 17.45 11.30
CA GLU A 480 -24.79 16.24 12.10
C GLU A 480 -23.87 15.15 11.57
N ALA A 481 -23.54 14.20 12.44
CA ALA A 481 -22.76 13.04 12.09
C ALA A 481 -23.36 11.79 12.73
N ASP A 482 -23.49 10.72 11.96
CA ASP A 482 -23.87 9.41 12.41
C ASP A 482 -22.62 8.67 12.88
N ILE A 483 -22.62 8.21 14.12
CA ILE A 483 -21.53 7.48 14.76
C ILE A 483 -21.92 6.02 14.87
N CYS A 484 -21.14 5.13 14.26
CA CYS A 484 -21.31 3.69 14.41
C CYS A 484 -20.08 3.05 15.08
N VAL A 485 -20.32 2.05 15.90
CA VAL A 485 -19.30 1.21 16.53
C VAL A 485 -19.56 -0.24 16.11
N ASN A 486 -18.55 -0.91 15.55
CA ASN A 486 -18.66 -2.28 15.08
C ASN A 486 -19.89 -2.48 14.15
N SER A 487 -20.10 -1.54 13.23
CA SER A 487 -21.22 -1.48 12.28
C SER A 487 -22.62 -1.29 12.93
N VAL A 488 -22.69 -0.94 14.22
CA VAL A 488 -23.94 -0.64 14.92
C VAL A 488 -24.02 0.87 15.15
N MET A 489 -25.11 1.50 14.69
CA MET A 489 -25.36 2.91 14.95
C MET A 489 -25.55 3.18 16.44
N MET A 490 -24.71 4.04 17.00
CA MET A 490 -24.75 4.43 18.42
C MET A 490 -25.52 5.73 18.63
N SER A 491 -25.26 6.73 17.78
CA SER A 491 -25.87 8.05 17.92
C SER A 491 -25.80 8.86 16.64
N ASN A 492 -26.77 9.78 16.47
CA ASN A 492 -26.64 10.93 15.56
C ASN A 492 -26.24 12.15 16.43
N VAL A 493 -25.14 12.78 16.11
CA VAL A 493 -24.54 13.85 16.92
C VAL A 493 -24.68 15.17 16.21
N ALA A 494 -25.39 16.12 16.82
CA ALA A 494 -25.44 17.49 16.35
C ALA A 494 -24.11 18.22 16.62
N MET A 495 -23.44 18.68 15.57
CA MET A 495 -22.15 19.36 15.65
C MET A 495 -22.31 20.86 15.38
N PRO A 496 -22.18 21.73 16.39
CA PRO A 496 -22.33 23.17 16.25
C PRO A 496 -21.36 23.79 15.26
N LYS A 497 -21.81 24.80 14.54
CA LYS A 497 -20.97 25.56 13.62
C LYS A 497 -19.84 26.32 14.32
N GLY A 498 -18.71 26.41 13.67
CA GLY A 498 -17.60 27.31 13.94
C GLY A 498 -17.55 28.47 12.94
N THR A 499 -16.34 28.97 12.68
CA THR A 499 -16.07 30.11 11.80
C THR A 499 -15.33 29.72 10.52
N SER A 500 -14.73 28.54 10.46
CA SER A 500 -13.93 28.05 9.34
C SER A 500 -14.21 26.57 9.05
N TRP A 501 -13.84 26.13 7.84
CA TRP A 501 -13.82 24.71 7.45
C TRP A 501 -12.49 24.01 7.76
N ASP A 502 -11.42 24.77 8.04
CA ASP A 502 -10.04 24.26 8.05
C ASP A 502 -9.13 24.86 9.14
N LYS A 503 -9.64 25.80 9.95
CA LYS A 503 -8.83 26.54 10.94
C LYS A 503 -9.45 26.62 12.33
N ASP A 504 -10.77 26.71 12.45
CA ASP A 504 -11.48 26.79 13.72
C ASP A 504 -11.95 25.39 14.14
N PHE A 505 -11.00 24.57 14.55
CA PHE A 505 -11.30 23.21 15.02
C PHE A 505 -11.86 23.24 16.45
N ARG A 506 -13.00 22.60 16.63
CA ARG A 506 -13.75 22.47 17.90
C ARG A 506 -13.79 21.03 18.33
N THR A 507 -14.18 20.77 19.55
CA THR A 507 -14.33 19.44 20.11
C THR A 507 -15.76 19.18 20.56
N ILE A 508 -16.16 17.90 20.48
CA ILE A 508 -17.41 17.40 21.03
C ILE A 508 -17.18 16.00 21.61
N ASP A 509 -17.71 15.78 22.82
CA ASP A 509 -17.62 14.49 23.51
C ASP A 509 -18.81 13.62 23.13
N VAL A 510 -18.53 12.39 22.73
CA VAL A 510 -19.51 11.39 22.32
C VAL A 510 -19.26 10.12 23.13
N PRO A 511 -20.23 9.66 23.97
CA PRO A 511 -20.10 8.41 24.66
C PRO A 511 -20.24 7.22 23.67
N VAL A 512 -19.32 6.26 23.76
CA VAL A 512 -19.32 5.05 22.95
C VAL A 512 -19.08 3.81 23.81
N THR A 513 -19.62 2.67 23.43
CA THR A 513 -19.37 1.40 24.11
C THR A 513 -18.47 0.53 23.24
N LEU A 514 -17.31 0.15 23.78
CA LEU A 514 -16.31 -0.65 23.08
C LEU A 514 -16.20 -2.04 23.69
N LYS A 515 -15.75 -3.00 22.88
CA LYS A 515 -15.36 -4.33 23.31
C LYS A 515 -13.85 -4.40 23.47
N ARG A 516 -13.39 -5.22 24.41
CA ARG A 516 -11.97 -5.50 24.58
C ARG A 516 -11.36 -5.97 23.25
N GLY A 517 -10.22 -5.41 22.88
CA GLY A 517 -9.55 -5.67 21.62
C GLY A 517 -9.88 -4.63 20.56
N TYR A 518 -9.84 -5.03 19.29
CA TYR A 518 -10.08 -4.12 18.17
C TYR A 518 -11.55 -3.87 17.93
N ASN A 519 -11.88 -2.60 17.71
CA ASN A 519 -13.20 -2.12 17.31
C ASN A 519 -13.07 -1.32 16.02
N THR A 520 -14.18 -1.16 15.30
CA THR A 520 -14.32 -0.18 14.25
C THR A 520 -15.17 0.99 14.74
N ILE A 521 -14.79 2.22 14.40
CA ILE A 521 -15.61 3.42 14.63
C ILE A 521 -15.74 4.14 13.30
N SER A 522 -16.96 4.36 12.84
CA SER A 522 -17.22 5.10 11.61
C SER A 522 -18.03 6.37 11.83
N ILE A 523 -17.76 7.36 10.99
CA ILE A 523 -18.49 8.63 10.90
C ILE A 523 -19.06 8.75 9.49
N GLY A 524 -20.37 9.01 9.41
CA GLY A 524 -21.11 9.19 8.16
C GLY A 524 -22.25 10.18 8.31
N GLN A 525 -23.00 10.41 7.23
CA GLN A 525 -24.28 11.13 7.21
C GLN A 525 -25.00 10.84 5.89
N ASP A 526 -26.14 10.17 5.95
CA ASP A 526 -26.81 9.69 4.74
C ASP A 526 -27.45 10.79 3.89
N TYR A 527 -27.99 11.82 4.54
CA TYR A 527 -28.81 12.86 3.89
C TYR A 527 -28.14 14.24 3.82
N GLY A 528 -26.91 14.36 4.32
CA GLY A 528 -26.11 15.57 4.35
C GLY A 528 -24.66 15.26 4.50
N PHE A 529 -23.83 16.28 4.71
CA PHE A 529 -22.41 16.08 4.97
C PHE A 529 -22.12 16.29 6.45
N ALA A 530 -21.32 15.41 7.04
CA ALA A 530 -20.70 15.63 8.34
C ALA A 530 -19.76 16.86 8.28
N PRO A 531 -19.34 17.42 9.43
CA PRO A 531 -18.24 18.40 9.47
C PRO A 531 -16.95 17.82 8.88
N ASN A 532 -15.97 18.69 8.66
CA ASN A 532 -14.60 18.24 8.41
C ASN A 532 -14.02 17.68 9.71
N ILE A 533 -13.53 16.46 9.67
CA ILE A 533 -13.04 15.70 10.83
C ILE A 533 -11.52 15.75 10.86
N ASP A 534 -10.95 16.12 11.98
CA ASP A 534 -9.51 16.22 12.20
C ASP A 534 -8.95 14.99 12.91
N CYS A 535 -9.45 14.72 14.10
CA CYS A 535 -9.06 13.52 14.85
C CYS A 535 -10.12 13.14 15.88
N MET A 536 -9.95 11.99 16.51
CA MET A 536 -10.63 11.65 17.75
C MET A 536 -9.62 11.32 18.84
N ASP A 537 -9.91 11.74 20.07
CA ASP A 537 -9.25 11.28 21.29
C ASP A 537 -10.18 10.32 22.04
N LEU A 538 -9.66 9.16 22.46
CA LEU A 538 -10.42 8.15 23.18
C LEU A 538 -9.98 8.11 24.66
N HIS A 539 -10.93 8.23 25.57
CA HIS A 539 -10.72 8.25 27.01
C HIS A 539 -11.67 7.26 27.72
N GLU A 540 -11.26 6.77 28.91
CA GLU A 540 -12.12 6.00 29.80
C GLU A 540 -13.07 6.90 30.60
#